data_95044b400a868ff92328ee024f9ad4a8
#
_entry.id   95044b400a868ff92328ee024f9ad4a8
#
_cell.length_a   1.000
_cell.length_b   1.000
_cell.length_c   1.000
_cell.angle_alpha   90.00
_cell.angle_beta   90.00
_cell.angle_gamma   90.00
#
_symmetry.space_group_name_H-M   'P 1'
#
loop_
_entity.id
_entity.type
_entity.pdbx_description
1 polymer ?
#
loop_
_entity_poly.entity_id
_entity_poly.type
_entity_poly.pdbx_seq_one_letter_code
_entity_poly.pdbx_strand_id
1 'polypeptide(L)'
;MAYAVTARAALFTLATTLTLSAPAQAAVDAHCTESSMTLPPGALYPNGIARAADGTLYVGLITSGNVLRKRPGKAWETFFPGADTVFASNALRLDERRGLLWGNSPDFLSGGKTRANHIYALNVADGTLNRSLALPAGEMGNDIVLGADGTVYVTETRGGSILRLRPGEAAFSTLYQDPRLAAPSGLGAAGIVLLDDRLLAVANFGTGKLYTLSYNDPKPQLTEMQLPRLIENPDGMGLAPDGALIVLENGIQSGQGRILRIPSPKAAGMHRIEVLREGMESPVNLTITPQGCAFVSESRIRHRLLPGHESEVPDSFRLYQLPLPLTAAQ
;
A
#
# COMPACT_ATOMS: atom_id res chain seq x y z
N MET A 1 -68.54 43.75 45.45
CA MET A 1 -67.34 43.07 46.01
C MET A 1 -66.80 42.18 44.93
N ALA A 2 -65.67 42.58 44.29
CA ALA A 2 -65.06 41.83 43.22
C ALA A 2 -63.72 41.34 43.73
N TYR A 3 -63.49 40.02 43.71
CA TYR A 3 -62.20 39.41 44.06
C TYR A 3 -61.38 39.21 42.78
N ALA A 4 -60.25 39.85 42.74
CA ALA A 4 -59.22 39.62 41.66
C ALA A 4 -58.36 38.46 42.06
N VAL A 5 -58.29 37.45 41.18
CA VAL A 5 -57.35 36.29 41.28
C VAL A 5 -56.15 36.58 40.40
N THR A 6 -54.99 36.79 41.01
CA THR A 6 -53.70 36.93 40.33
C THR A 6 -53.07 35.55 40.07
N ALA A 7 -52.99 35.14 38.82
CA ALA A 7 -52.27 33.95 38.43
C ALA A 7 -50.79 34.33 38.27
N ARG A 8 -49.88 33.65 38.99
CA ARG A 8 -48.40 33.72 38.81
C ARG A 8 -47.98 32.62 37.81
N ALA A 9 -47.50 33.03 36.65
CA ALA A 9 -46.85 32.13 35.70
C ALA A 9 -45.43 31.91 36.14
N ALA A 10 -45.05 30.64 36.38
CA ALA A 10 -43.67 30.22 36.60
C ALA A 10 -43.01 29.89 35.24
N LEU A 11 -42.04 30.67 34.81
CA LEU A 11 -41.18 30.32 33.67
C LEU A 11 -40.15 29.27 34.11
N PHE A 12 -40.27 28.07 33.58
CA PHE A 12 -39.17 27.08 33.63
C PHE A 12 -38.24 27.29 32.43
N THR A 13 -37.05 27.80 32.67
CA THR A 13 -35.96 27.85 31.68
C THR A 13 -35.27 26.50 31.65
N LEU A 14 -35.48 25.75 30.55
CA LEU A 14 -34.76 24.54 30.27
C LEU A 14 -33.38 24.92 29.71
N ALA A 15 -32.33 24.77 30.52
CA ALA A 15 -30.92 24.92 30.06
C ALA A 15 -30.49 23.62 29.38
N THR A 16 -30.49 23.60 28.05
CA THR A 16 -29.87 22.54 27.23
C THR A 16 -28.37 22.73 27.22
N THR A 17 -27.65 21.93 27.98
CA THR A 17 -26.16 21.82 27.87
C THR A 17 -25.82 21.06 26.63
N LEU A 18 -25.41 21.76 25.57
CA LEU A 18 -24.70 21.13 24.44
C LEU A 18 -23.32 20.69 24.92
N THR A 19 -23.14 19.39 25.10
CA THR A 19 -21.80 18.80 25.21
C THR A 19 -21.18 18.78 23.81
N LEU A 20 -20.32 19.75 23.50
CA LEU A 20 -19.40 19.66 22.36
C LEU A 20 -18.43 18.51 22.64
N SER A 21 -18.61 17.39 21.95
CA SER A 21 -17.60 16.36 21.84
C SER A 21 -16.41 16.97 21.08
N ALA A 22 -15.30 17.23 21.76
CA ALA A 22 -14.07 17.58 21.08
C ALA A 22 -13.69 16.43 20.12
N PRO A 23 -13.27 16.72 18.86
CA PRO A 23 -12.76 15.68 17.99
C PRO A 23 -11.58 15.03 18.69
N ALA A 24 -11.56 13.68 18.70
CA ALA A 24 -10.42 12.93 19.20
C ALA A 24 -9.19 13.37 18.39
N GLN A 25 -8.30 14.10 19.05
CA GLN A 25 -7.04 14.56 18.48
C GLN A 25 -6.25 13.29 18.17
N ALA A 26 -6.05 12.99 16.88
CA ALA A 26 -5.17 11.91 16.48
C ALA A 26 -3.82 12.12 17.19
N ALA A 27 -3.39 11.12 17.94
CA ALA A 27 -2.10 11.17 18.62
C ALA A 27 -1.04 11.35 17.53
N VAL A 28 -0.48 12.53 17.44
CA VAL A 28 0.64 12.86 16.57
C VAL A 28 1.76 11.89 16.94
N ASP A 29 2.28 11.13 15.97
CA ASP A 29 3.52 10.36 16.15
C ASP A 29 4.63 11.33 16.49
N ALA A 30 4.86 11.55 17.78
CA ALA A 30 5.67 12.66 18.27
C ALA A 30 7.12 12.60 17.77
N HIS A 31 7.65 11.42 17.40
CA HIS A 31 8.94 11.27 16.74
C HIS A 31 9.01 9.92 16.00
N CYS A 32 9.10 9.98 14.67
CA CYS A 32 9.51 8.83 13.88
C CYS A 32 11.00 8.57 14.15
N THR A 33 11.33 7.49 14.84
CA THR A 33 12.70 7.01 15.03
C THR A 33 12.92 5.73 14.26
N GLU A 34 14.13 5.53 13.76
CA GLU A 34 14.49 4.28 13.12
C GLU A 34 14.35 3.12 14.09
N SER A 35 13.57 2.10 13.71
CA SER A 35 13.32 0.92 14.51
C SER A 35 12.86 -0.25 13.68
N SER A 36 12.83 -1.45 14.27
CA SER A 36 12.24 -2.62 13.64
C SER A 36 11.28 -3.34 14.59
N MET A 37 10.25 -3.95 14.02
CA MET A 37 9.28 -4.78 14.74
C MET A 37 9.35 -6.21 14.21
N THR A 38 9.61 -7.17 15.10
CA THR A 38 9.53 -8.59 14.77
C THR A 38 8.06 -9.01 14.68
N LEU A 39 7.72 -9.76 13.63
CA LEU A 39 6.41 -10.38 13.49
C LEU A 39 6.29 -11.60 14.43
N PRO A 40 5.06 -12.00 14.79
CA PRO A 40 4.86 -13.18 15.66
C PRO A 40 5.33 -14.46 14.97
N PRO A 41 5.66 -15.52 15.74
CA PRO A 41 5.99 -16.82 15.18
C PRO A 41 4.91 -17.32 14.21
N GLY A 42 5.34 -17.89 13.08
CA GLY A 42 4.44 -18.37 12.02
C GLY A 42 3.94 -17.29 11.04
N ALA A 43 4.22 -16.02 11.28
CA ALA A 43 3.99 -14.95 10.33
C ALA A 43 5.12 -14.90 9.31
N LEU A 44 4.95 -15.60 8.20
CA LEU A 44 5.99 -15.81 7.19
C LEU A 44 5.76 -14.90 5.98
N TYR A 45 6.85 -14.37 5.43
CA TYR A 45 6.89 -13.60 4.18
C TYR A 45 5.89 -12.42 4.16
N PRO A 46 6.09 -11.41 5.03
CA PRO A 46 5.28 -10.20 5.00
C PRO A 46 5.45 -9.50 3.67
N ASN A 47 4.34 -9.00 3.13
CA ASN A 47 4.36 -8.25 1.88
C ASN A 47 3.52 -6.97 2.00
N GLY A 48 2.20 -7.04 1.80
CA GLY A 48 1.35 -5.87 1.93
C GLY A 48 1.44 -5.22 3.31
N ILE A 49 1.49 -3.90 3.35
CA ILE A 49 1.47 -3.13 4.60
C ILE A 49 0.60 -1.89 4.46
N ALA A 50 -0.24 -1.65 5.44
CA ALA A 50 -1.04 -0.43 5.54
C ALA A 50 -1.06 0.05 7.00
N ARG A 51 -1.18 1.38 7.20
CA ARG A 51 -1.28 2.00 8.52
C ARG A 51 -2.47 2.95 8.56
N ALA A 52 -3.29 2.81 9.58
CA ALA A 52 -4.39 3.71 9.87
C ALA A 52 -3.91 4.97 10.62
N ALA A 53 -4.73 6.03 10.58
CA ALA A 53 -4.42 7.29 11.26
C ALA A 53 -4.30 7.14 12.79
N ASP A 54 -5.01 6.16 13.39
CA ASP A 54 -4.90 5.82 14.81
C ASP A 54 -3.63 5.04 15.18
N GLY A 55 -2.76 4.75 14.20
CA GLY A 55 -1.52 4.01 14.36
C GLY A 55 -1.66 2.49 14.21
N THR A 56 -2.85 1.96 13.95
CA THR A 56 -3.05 0.54 13.68
C THR A 56 -2.33 0.13 12.40
N LEU A 57 -1.51 -0.92 12.49
CA LEU A 57 -0.81 -1.53 11.35
C LEU A 57 -1.55 -2.79 10.89
N TYR A 58 -1.61 -2.97 9.56
CA TYR A 58 -2.05 -4.19 8.89
C TYR A 58 -0.91 -4.74 8.04
N VAL A 59 -0.68 -6.05 8.12
CA VAL A 59 0.40 -6.72 7.37
C VAL A 59 -0.14 -7.97 6.70
N GLY A 60 0.01 -8.04 5.39
CA GLY A 60 -0.38 -9.19 4.58
C GLY A 60 0.75 -10.20 4.47
N LEU A 61 0.43 -11.49 4.52
CA LEU A 61 1.36 -12.60 4.35
C LEU A 61 1.16 -13.24 2.97
N ILE A 62 2.21 -13.24 2.15
CA ILE A 62 2.11 -13.63 0.73
C ILE A 62 1.84 -15.13 0.53
N THR A 63 2.19 -15.97 1.49
CA THR A 63 2.09 -17.43 1.36
C THR A 63 0.83 -18.03 1.97
N SER A 64 0.02 -17.24 2.67
CA SER A 64 -1.16 -17.77 3.40
C SER A 64 -2.43 -16.94 3.20
N GLY A 65 -2.32 -15.74 2.61
CA GLY A 65 -3.45 -14.80 2.53
C GLY A 65 -3.85 -14.16 3.86
N ASN A 66 -3.20 -14.53 4.96
CA ASN A 66 -3.48 -13.93 6.26
C ASN A 66 -3.15 -12.44 6.24
N VAL A 67 -3.98 -11.65 6.93
CA VAL A 67 -3.69 -10.28 7.31
C VAL A 67 -3.59 -10.20 8.83
N LEU A 68 -2.45 -9.74 9.31
CA LEU A 68 -2.22 -9.45 10.72
C LEU A 68 -2.57 -8.00 11.02
N ARG A 69 -2.97 -7.73 12.27
CA ARG A 69 -3.22 -6.39 12.78
C ARG A 69 -2.44 -6.15 14.08
N LYS A 70 -1.90 -4.94 14.22
CA LYS A 70 -1.30 -4.47 15.46
C LYS A 70 -1.82 -3.08 15.79
N ARG A 71 -2.62 -2.98 16.85
CA ARG A 71 -3.02 -1.69 17.41
C ARG A 71 -1.91 -1.13 18.31
N PRO A 72 -1.82 0.20 18.49
CA PRO A 72 -0.88 0.80 19.42
C PRO A 72 -0.97 0.16 20.83
N GLY A 73 0.18 -0.21 21.38
CA GLY A 73 0.25 -0.83 22.71
C GLY A 73 -0.31 -2.25 22.85
N LYS A 74 -0.80 -2.86 21.76
CA LYS A 74 -1.33 -4.25 21.78
C LYS A 74 -0.36 -5.21 21.09
N ALA A 75 -0.53 -6.50 21.36
CA ALA A 75 0.14 -7.58 20.63
C ALA A 75 -0.41 -7.69 19.19
N TRP A 76 0.31 -8.40 18.33
CA TRP A 76 -0.19 -8.82 17.03
C TRP A 76 -1.37 -9.76 17.17
N GLU A 77 -2.35 -9.63 16.30
CA GLU A 77 -3.49 -10.54 16.19
C GLU A 77 -3.77 -10.86 14.72
N THR A 78 -4.39 -12.00 14.44
CA THR A 78 -4.91 -12.31 13.11
C THR A 78 -6.17 -11.46 12.90
N PHE A 79 -6.12 -10.59 11.90
CA PHE A 79 -7.26 -9.76 11.49
C PHE A 79 -8.14 -10.47 10.46
N PHE A 80 -7.51 -11.18 9.53
CA PHE A 80 -8.16 -11.99 8.52
C PHE A 80 -7.34 -13.27 8.30
N PRO A 81 -7.93 -14.46 8.37
CA PRO A 81 -7.19 -15.73 8.29
C PRO A 81 -6.93 -16.23 6.86
N GLY A 82 -7.21 -15.40 5.82
CA GLY A 82 -7.25 -15.87 4.44
C GLY A 82 -8.59 -16.51 4.06
N ALA A 83 -8.73 -16.86 2.80
CA ALA A 83 -9.90 -17.55 2.24
C ALA A 83 -9.51 -18.25 0.92
N ASP A 84 -10.41 -19.06 0.35
CA ASP A 84 -10.14 -19.76 -0.92
C ASP A 84 -9.76 -18.82 -2.06
N THR A 85 -10.35 -17.62 -2.09
CA THR A 85 -10.04 -16.56 -3.06
C THR A 85 -8.99 -15.58 -2.58
N VAL A 86 -8.56 -15.67 -1.32
CA VAL A 86 -7.51 -14.82 -0.71
C VAL A 86 -6.47 -15.73 -0.05
N PHE A 87 -5.63 -16.29 -0.88
CA PHE A 87 -4.56 -17.23 -0.50
C PHE A 87 -3.17 -16.56 -0.45
N ALA A 88 -3.11 -15.29 -0.81
CA ALA A 88 -1.95 -14.42 -0.72
C ALA A 88 -2.42 -13.00 -0.34
N SER A 89 -1.58 -12.24 0.35
CA SER A 89 -1.80 -10.83 0.66
C SER A 89 -0.56 -10.03 0.24
N ASN A 90 -0.48 -9.70 -1.08
CA ASN A 90 0.72 -9.12 -1.69
C ASN A 90 0.80 -7.60 -1.52
N ALA A 91 -0.29 -6.86 -1.72
CA ALA A 91 -0.37 -5.43 -1.44
C ALA A 91 -1.53 -5.16 -0.48
N LEU A 92 -1.40 -4.12 0.33
CA LEU A 92 -2.49 -3.62 1.17
C LEU A 92 -2.58 -2.10 1.04
N ARG A 93 -3.80 -1.58 0.85
CA ARG A 93 -4.10 -0.14 0.82
C ARG A 93 -5.38 0.15 1.60
N LEU A 94 -5.29 1.07 2.54
CA LEU A 94 -6.39 1.41 3.44
C LEU A 94 -7.21 2.59 2.89
N ASP A 95 -8.50 2.37 2.68
CA ASP A 95 -9.50 3.42 2.45
C ASP A 95 -10.25 3.67 3.75
N GLU A 96 -9.69 4.52 4.60
CA GLU A 96 -10.29 4.84 5.91
C GLU A 96 -11.68 5.45 5.78
N ARG A 97 -11.90 6.29 4.75
CA ARG A 97 -13.19 6.96 4.54
C ARG A 97 -14.32 5.99 4.23
N ARG A 98 -13.98 4.85 3.57
CA ARG A 98 -14.96 3.81 3.23
C ARG A 98 -14.90 2.61 4.16
N GLY A 99 -13.95 2.60 5.10
CA GLY A 99 -13.75 1.50 6.03
C GLY A 99 -13.32 0.21 5.35
N LEU A 100 -12.55 0.30 4.26
CA LEU A 100 -12.10 -0.84 3.47
C LEU A 100 -10.58 -0.96 3.48
N LEU A 101 -10.09 -2.18 3.65
CA LEU A 101 -8.69 -2.54 3.43
C LEU A 101 -8.61 -3.36 2.14
N TRP A 102 -8.11 -2.74 1.08
CA TRP A 102 -7.90 -3.37 -0.22
C TRP A 102 -6.61 -4.17 -0.25
N GLY A 103 -6.64 -5.31 -0.93
CA GLY A 103 -5.47 -6.16 -1.15
C GLY A 103 -5.59 -6.97 -2.43
N ASN A 104 -4.51 -7.62 -2.81
CA ASN A 104 -4.49 -8.55 -3.94
C ASN A 104 -3.95 -9.91 -3.53
N SER A 105 -4.46 -10.94 -4.21
CA SER A 105 -4.12 -12.36 -3.99
C SER A 105 -3.58 -12.96 -5.29
N PRO A 106 -2.28 -12.74 -5.62
CA PRO A 106 -1.65 -13.27 -6.81
C PRO A 106 -1.18 -14.72 -6.60
N ASP A 107 -1.26 -15.53 -7.66
CA ASP A 107 -0.83 -16.93 -7.66
C ASP A 107 0.59 -17.11 -8.27
N PHE A 108 1.57 -16.37 -7.77
CA PHE A 108 2.95 -16.52 -8.26
C PHE A 108 3.80 -17.54 -7.48
N LEU A 109 3.32 -17.96 -6.30
CA LEU A 109 3.95 -19.01 -5.47
C LEU A 109 3.13 -20.30 -5.45
N SER A 110 2.43 -20.62 -6.52
CA SER A 110 1.39 -21.66 -6.59
C SER A 110 1.85 -23.10 -6.33
N GLY A 111 3.14 -23.39 -6.43
CA GLY A 111 3.65 -24.74 -6.29
C GLY A 111 3.04 -25.73 -7.31
N GLY A 112 2.67 -25.26 -8.50
CA GLY A 112 2.13 -26.08 -9.59
C GLY A 112 0.58 -26.13 -9.67
N LYS A 113 -0.15 -25.50 -8.77
CA LYS A 113 -1.60 -25.32 -8.87
C LYS A 113 -1.88 -23.95 -9.47
N THR A 114 -2.77 -23.86 -10.48
CA THR A 114 -3.22 -22.59 -11.05
C THR A 114 -4.51 -22.18 -10.37
N ARG A 115 -4.51 -21.03 -9.72
CA ARG A 115 -5.68 -20.38 -9.11
C ARG A 115 -5.96 -19.07 -9.81
N ALA A 116 -7.21 -18.62 -9.81
CA ALA A 116 -7.55 -17.29 -10.28
C ALA A 116 -6.93 -16.24 -9.35
N ASN A 117 -6.32 -15.21 -9.93
CA ASN A 117 -5.83 -14.06 -9.17
C ASN A 117 -7.02 -13.17 -8.78
N HIS A 118 -6.98 -12.61 -7.58
CA HIS A 118 -8.07 -11.79 -7.05
C HIS A 118 -7.56 -10.44 -6.53
N ILE A 119 -8.42 -9.43 -6.68
CA ILE A 119 -8.35 -8.19 -5.90
C ILE A 119 -9.49 -8.25 -4.88
N TYR A 120 -9.18 -8.02 -3.62
CA TYR A 120 -10.16 -8.16 -2.53
C TYR A 120 -10.23 -6.90 -1.67
N ALA A 121 -11.30 -6.76 -0.90
CA ALA A 121 -11.44 -5.77 0.14
C ALA A 121 -11.98 -6.41 1.42
N LEU A 122 -11.40 -6.04 2.56
CA LEU A 122 -11.86 -6.41 3.89
C LEU A 122 -12.55 -5.23 4.56
N ASN A 123 -13.57 -5.50 5.36
CA ASN A 123 -14.15 -4.50 6.25
C ASN A 123 -13.18 -4.21 7.41
N VAL A 124 -12.78 -2.97 7.58
CA VAL A 124 -11.82 -2.55 8.63
C VAL A 124 -12.39 -2.76 10.02
N ALA A 125 -13.72 -2.68 10.17
CA ALA A 125 -14.40 -2.81 11.45
C ALA A 125 -14.18 -4.20 12.10
N ASP A 126 -14.28 -5.27 11.31
CA ASP A 126 -14.33 -6.63 11.81
C ASP A 126 -13.43 -7.64 11.09
N GLY A 127 -12.77 -7.24 10.00
CA GLY A 127 -11.90 -8.12 9.21
C GLY A 127 -12.65 -9.07 8.27
N THR A 128 -13.95 -8.94 8.12
CA THR A 128 -14.71 -9.79 7.20
C THR A 128 -14.42 -9.44 5.74
N LEU A 129 -14.49 -10.45 4.86
CA LEU A 129 -14.32 -10.25 3.42
C LEU A 129 -15.54 -9.49 2.85
N ASN A 130 -15.31 -8.26 2.41
CA ASN A 130 -16.35 -7.42 1.80
C ASN A 130 -16.60 -7.83 0.35
N ARG A 131 -15.52 -8.00 -0.43
CA ARG A 131 -15.58 -8.47 -1.82
C ARG A 131 -14.28 -9.17 -2.22
N SER A 132 -14.39 -10.04 -3.23
CA SER A 132 -13.27 -10.66 -3.90
C SER A 132 -13.58 -10.72 -5.39
N LEU A 133 -12.79 -10.03 -6.20
CA LEU A 133 -13.00 -9.87 -7.64
C LEU A 133 -11.91 -10.64 -8.38
N ALA A 134 -12.30 -11.70 -9.09
CA ALA A 134 -11.37 -12.44 -9.93
C ALA A 134 -10.90 -11.56 -11.09
N LEU A 135 -9.62 -11.62 -11.39
CA LEU A 135 -9.06 -11.05 -12.61
C LEU A 135 -9.26 -12.02 -13.79
N PRO A 136 -9.31 -11.53 -15.04
CA PRO A 136 -9.34 -12.38 -16.21
C PRO A 136 -8.23 -13.43 -16.21
N ALA A 137 -8.47 -14.55 -16.89
CA ALA A 137 -7.51 -15.65 -16.95
C ALA A 137 -6.17 -15.18 -17.54
N GLY A 138 -5.09 -15.47 -16.83
CA GLY A 138 -3.74 -15.06 -17.21
C GLY A 138 -3.29 -13.71 -16.65
N GLU A 139 -4.20 -12.83 -16.21
CA GLU A 139 -3.86 -11.58 -15.57
C GLU A 139 -3.44 -11.77 -14.10
N MET A 140 -2.51 -10.96 -13.62
CA MET A 140 -2.01 -11.01 -12.24
C MET A 140 -1.79 -9.60 -11.70
N GLY A 141 -2.64 -9.19 -10.73
CA GLY A 141 -2.46 -7.94 -10.01
C GLY A 141 -1.20 -7.97 -9.13
N ASN A 142 -0.45 -6.87 -9.11
CA ASN A 142 0.76 -6.75 -8.30
C ASN A 142 0.61 -5.72 -7.17
N ASP A 143 0.45 -4.44 -7.48
CA ASP A 143 0.28 -3.40 -6.47
C ASP A 143 -0.99 -2.57 -6.71
N ILE A 144 -1.39 -1.82 -5.70
CA ILE A 144 -2.66 -1.08 -5.65
C ILE A 144 -2.38 0.36 -5.25
N VAL A 145 -3.10 1.32 -5.86
CA VAL A 145 -3.22 2.68 -5.34
C VAL A 145 -4.67 3.13 -5.38
N LEU A 146 -5.06 3.96 -4.42
CA LEU A 146 -6.44 4.44 -4.25
C LEU A 146 -6.55 5.90 -4.63
N GLY A 147 -7.48 6.22 -5.53
CA GLY A 147 -7.90 7.59 -5.80
C GLY A 147 -8.69 8.20 -4.63
N ALA A 148 -8.66 9.52 -4.51
CA ALA A 148 -9.43 10.23 -3.48
C ALA A 148 -10.93 10.04 -3.61
N ASP A 149 -11.43 9.75 -4.82
CA ASP A 149 -12.82 9.40 -5.10
C ASP A 149 -13.19 7.95 -4.74
N GLY A 150 -12.19 7.11 -4.41
CA GLY A 150 -12.32 5.69 -4.12
C GLY A 150 -12.14 4.79 -5.32
N THR A 151 -11.68 5.32 -6.44
CA THR A 151 -11.23 4.51 -7.57
C THR A 151 -10.01 3.70 -7.15
N VAL A 152 -10.01 2.42 -7.49
CA VAL A 152 -8.90 1.49 -7.23
C VAL A 152 -8.14 1.28 -8.53
N TYR A 153 -6.85 1.56 -8.52
CA TYR A 153 -5.94 1.28 -9.63
C TYR A 153 -5.02 0.14 -9.24
N VAL A 154 -4.78 -0.79 -10.18
CA VAL A 154 -3.98 -1.99 -9.96
C VAL A 154 -3.00 -2.15 -11.11
N THR A 155 -1.74 -2.40 -10.81
CA THR A 155 -0.78 -2.87 -11.82
C THR A 155 -1.04 -4.33 -12.15
N GLU A 156 -1.22 -4.63 -13.42
CA GLU A 156 -1.28 -5.99 -13.93
C GLU A 156 0.08 -6.34 -14.55
N THR A 157 0.77 -7.29 -13.91
CA THR A 157 2.21 -7.46 -14.08
C THR A 157 2.59 -8.33 -15.29
N ARG A 158 1.70 -9.18 -15.81
CA ARG A 158 2.00 -10.10 -16.93
C ARG A 158 1.79 -9.44 -18.28
N GLY A 159 0.63 -8.85 -18.50
CA GLY A 159 0.26 -8.20 -19.76
C GLY A 159 0.71 -6.75 -19.86
N GLY A 160 1.22 -6.18 -18.77
CA GLY A 160 1.70 -4.79 -18.71
C GLY A 160 0.58 -3.77 -18.79
N SER A 161 -0.47 -3.95 -18.00
CA SER A 161 -1.60 -3.03 -17.97
C SER A 161 -1.80 -2.38 -16.59
N ILE A 162 -2.52 -1.27 -16.59
CA ILE A 162 -3.08 -0.65 -15.41
C ILE A 162 -4.59 -0.89 -15.46
N LEU A 163 -5.08 -1.59 -14.44
CA LEU A 163 -6.51 -1.85 -14.27
C LEU A 163 -7.13 -0.77 -13.37
N ARG A 164 -8.43 -0.56 -13.56
CA ARG A 164 -9.20 0.41 -12.78
C ARG A 164 -10.56 -0.15 -12.41
N LEU A 165 -10.97 0.12 -11.15
CA LEU A 165 -12.31 -0.12 -10.63
C LEU A 165 -12.82 1.18 -9.99
N ARG A 166 -13.89 1.76 -10.56
CA ARG A 166 -14.55 2.92 -9.95
C ARG A 166 -15.54 2.47 -8.87
N PRO A 167 -15.90 3.35 -7.94
CA PRO A 167 -16.99 3.07 -7.01
C PRO A 167 -18.27 2.64 -7.73
N GLY A 168 -18.85 1.52 -7.29
CA GLY A 168 -20.07 0.97 -7.89
C GLY A 168 -19.85 0.01 -9.08
N GLU A 169 -18.67 -0.05 -9.66
CA GLU A 169 -18.36 -1.02 -10.70
C GLU A 169 -18.23 -2.45 -10.13
N ALA A 170 -18.67 -3.44 -10.91
CA ALA A 170 -18.65 -4.85 -10.51
C ALA A 170 -17.36 -5.58 -10.90
N ALA A 171 -16.59 -5.03 -11.85
CA ALA A 171 -15.38 -5.64 -12.37
C ALA A 171 -14.35 -4.57 -12.77
N PHE A 172 -13.08 -4.95 -12.75
CA PHE A 172 -12.00 -4.11 -13.26
C PHE A 172 -12.09 -3.92 -14.77
N SER A 173 -11.69 -2.76 -15.24
CA SER A 173 -11.48 -2.41 -16.64
C SER A 173 -10.05 -1.99 -16.88
N THR A 174 -9.51 -2.25 -18.06
CA THR A 174 -8.17 -1.76 -18.45
C THR A 174 -8.22 -0.26 -18.65
N LEU A 175 -7.45 0.48 -17.83
CA LEU A 175 -7.24 1.91 -18.00
C LEU A 175 -6.21 2.19 -19.08
N TYR A 176 -5.11 1.45 -19.06
CA TYR A 176 -3.97 1.61 -19.96
C TYR A 176 -3.23 0.30 -20.12
N GLN A 177 -2.68 0.05 -21.31
CA GLN A 177 -1.82 -1.09 -21.59
C GLN A 177 -0.68 -0.69 -22.52
N ASP A 178 0.54 -1.13 -22.18
CA ASP A 178 1.75 -0.85 -22.96
C ASP A 178 2.78 -1.97 -22.77
N PRO A 179 3.38 -2.52 -23.86
CA PRO A 179 4.40 -3.56 -23.76
C PRO A 179 5.60 -3.19 -22.89
N ARG A 180 5.90 -1.89 -22.72
CA ARG A 180 6.97 -1.41 -21.83
C ARG A 180 6.69 -1.67 -20.35
N LEU A 181 5.44 -1.90 -19.97
CA LEU A 181 5.03 -2.26 -18.61
C LEU A 181 5.02 -3.78 -18.39
N ALA A 182 4.99 -4.59 -19.47
CA ALA A 182 5.14 -6.03 -19.38
C ALA A 182 6.60 -6.43 -19.14
N ALA A 183 6.83 -7.65 -18.68
CA ALA A 183 8.16 -8.24 -18.67
C ALA A 183 8.24 -9.36 -19.71
N PRO A 184 9.39 -9.53 -20.40
CA PRO A 184 9.59 -10.65 -21.33
C PRO A 184 9.48 -12.00 -20.64
N SER A 185 9.82 -12.06 -19.35
CA SER A 185 9.65 -13.21 -18.46
C SER A 185 9.49 -12.72 -17.03
N GLY A 186 8.57 -13.33 -16.27
CA GLY A 186 8.37 -13.00 -14.85
C GLY A 186 7.43 -11.84 -14.59
N LEU A 187 7.86 -10.87 -13.77
CA LEU A 187 7.04 -9.75 -13.30
C LEU A 187 7.41 -8.46 -14.04
N GLY A 188 6.41 -7.78 -14.59
CA GLY A 188 6.50 -6.47 -15.23
C GLY A 188 6.07 -5.34 -14.30
N ALA A 189 4.94 -4.68 -14.62
CA ALA A 189 4.39 -3.61 -13.78
C ALA A 189 4.20 -4.07 -12.33
N ALA A 190 4.83 -3.35 -11.38
CA ALA A 190 4.83 -3.64 -9.96
C ALA A 190 4.33 -2.44 -9.16
N GLY A 191 5.19 -1.74 -8.44
CA GLY A 191 4.79 -0.59 -7.64
C GLY A 191 4.02 0.46 -8.43
N ILE A 192 3.00 1.05 -7.79
CA ILE A 192 2.17 2.12 -8.36
C ILE A 192 1.85 3.16 -7.30
N VAL A 193 1.93 4.44 -7.66
CA VAL A 193 1.58 5.55 -6.78
C VAL A 193 0.98 6.71 -7.56
N LEU A 194 0.02 7.40 -6.97
CA LEU A 194 -0.49 8.68 -7.49
C LEU A 194 0.51 9.80 -7.14
N LEU A 195 1.11 10.41 -8.15
CA LEU A 195 1.91 11.63 -7.98
C LEU A 195 1.01 12.87 -7.83
N ASP A 196 -0.15 12.82 -8.47
CA ASP A 196 -1.27 13.75 -8.32
C ASP A 196 -2.55 13.13 -8.95
N ASP A 197 -3.61 13.90 -9.10
CA ASP A 197 -4.91 13.46 -9.65
C ASP A 197 -4.90 13.13 -11.15
N ARG A 198 -3.78 13.34 -11.84
CA ARG A 198 -3.61 13.11 -13.30
C ARG A 198 -2.43 12.22 -13.65
N LEU A 199 -1.53 11.99 -12.71
CA LEU A 199 -0.25 11.36 -12.99
C LEU A 199 0.02 10.20 -12.01
N LEU A 200 0.22 9.02 -12.57
CA LEU A 200 0.71 7.84 -11.87
C LEU A 200 2.22 7.70 -12.07
N ALA A 201 2.94 7.24 -11.05
CA ALA A 201 4.24 6.59 -11.25
C ALA A 201 4.05 5.08 -11.20
N VAL A 202 4.76 4.37 -12.08
CA VAL A 202 4.69 2.91 -12.22
C VAL A 202 6.11 2.35 -12.32
N ALA A 203 6.40 1.34 -11.51
CA ALA A 203 7.65 0.58 -11.59
C ALA A 203 7.49 -0.63 -12.50
N ASN A 204 8.53 -0.98 -13.25
CA ASN A 204 8.65 -2.28 -13.90
C ASN A 204 9.73 -3.10 -13.22
N PHE A 205 9.31 -4.12 -12.48
CA PHE A 205 10.17 -4.98 -11.67
C PHE A 205 11.25 -5.69 -12.49
N GLY A 206 10.87 -6.23 -13.65
CA GLY A 206 11.76 -7.03 -14.48
C GLY A 206 12.79 -6.22 -15.26
N THR A 207 12.45 -4.98 -15.64
CA THR A 207 13.36 -4.13 -16.44
C THR A 207 14.12 -3.12 -15.61
N GLY A 208 13.77 -2.91 -14.35
CA GLY A 208 14.42 -1.92 -13.48
C GLY A 208 14.08 -0.47 -13.79
N LYS A 209 13.06 -0.24 -14.62
CA LYS A 209 12.65 1.09 -15.08
C LYS A 209 11.48 1.63 -14.29
N LEU A 210 11.41 2.95 -14.21
CA LEU A 210 10.24 3.67 -13.71
C LEU A 210 9.61 4.48 -14.84
N TYR A 211 8.30 4.62 -14.76
CA TYR A 211 7.50 5.39 -15.73
C TYR A 211 6.56 6.33 -15.02
N THR A 212 6.20 7.42 -15.70
CA THR A 212 5.02 8.21 -15.36
C THR A 212 3.93 7.95 -16.41
N LEU A 213 2.68 7.85 -15.99
CA LEU A 213 1.51 7.70 -16.84
C LEU A 213 0.54 8.85 -16.59
N SER A 214 0.35 9.74 -17.58
CA SER A 214 -0.77 10.66 -17.58
C SER A 214 -2.04 9.90 -17.97
N TYR A 215 -3.05 9.85 -17.09
CA TYR A 215 -4.19 8.94 -17.29
C TYR A 215 -5.54 9.64 -17.41
N ASN A 216 -5.62 10.92 -17.08
CA ASN A 216 -6.83 11.73 -17.22
C ASN A 216 -6.86 12.56 -18.53
N ASP A 217 -5.85 12.44 -19.36
CA ASP A 217 -5.80 13.10 -20.67
C ASP A 217 -6.62 12.30 -21.70
N PRO A 218 -7.13 12.95 -22.76
CA PRO A 218 -7.83 12.25 -23.85
C PRO A 218 -6.99 11.15 -24.52
N LYS A 219 -5.66 11.25 -24.40
CA LYS A 219 -4.68 10.25 -24.83
C LYS A 219 -3.69 10.02 -23.69
N PRO A 220 -3.90 8.99 -22.87
CA PRO A 220 -2.93 8.61 -21.84
C PRO A 220 -1.53 8.42 -22.43
N GLN A 221 -0.51 8.95 -21.74
CA GLN A 221 0.87 8.89 -22.20
C GLN A 221 1.77 8.29 -21.14
N LEU A 222 2.49 7.22 -21.51
CA LEU A 222 3.52 6.61 -20.70
C LEU A 222 4.89 7.21 -21.06
N THR A 223 5.58 7.77 -20.07
CA THR A 223 6.91 8.39 -20.23
C THR A 223 7.89 7.69 -19.30
N GLU A 224 9.04 7.24 -19.83
CA GLU A 224 10.11 6.67 -19.03
C GLU A 224 10.80 7.76 -18.20
N MET A 225 10.96 7.54 -16.90
CA MET A 225 11.76 8.39 -16.03
C MET A 225 13.23 8.16 -16.31
N GLN A 226 13.97 9.22 -16.67
CA GLN A 226 15.41 9.12 -16.91
C GLN A 226 16.14 9.00 -15.58
N LEU A 227 16.71 7.83 -15.31
CA LEU A 227 17.45 7.52 -14.08
C LEU A 227 18.93 7.33 -14.37
N PRO A 228 19.83 7.65 -13.43
CA PRO A 228 21.29 7.48 -13.62
C PRO A 228 21.71 6.00 -13.70
N ARG A 229 20.85 5.09 -13.23
CA ARG A 229 21.01 3.64 -13.33
C ARG A 229 19.65 2.96 -13.33
N LEU A 230 19.59 1.72 -13.75
CA LEU A 230 18.44 0.86 -13.50
C LEU A 230 18.34 0.54 -11.99
N ILE A 231 17.14 0.34 -11.51
CA ILE A 231 16.86 -0.09 -10.14
C ILE A 231 16.68 -1.61 -10.17
N GLU A 232 17.41 -2.34 -9.33
CA GLU A 232 17.29 -3.79 -9.31
C GLU A 232 15.95 -4.22 -8.70
N ASN A 233 15.03 -4.65 -9.57
CA ASN A 233 13.68 -5.09 -9.20
C ASN A 233 12.92 -4.02 -8.37
N PRO A 234 12.61 -2.84 -8.93
CA PRO A 234 11.82 -1.83 -8.21
C PRO A 234 10.43 -2.41 -7.90
N ASP A 235 10.07 -2.40 -6.63
CA ASP A 235 8.87 -3.02 -6.09
C ASP A 235 7.92 -1.94 -5.53
N GLY A 236 7.46 -2.06 -4.29
CA GLY A 236 6.54 -1.09 -3.71
C GLY A 236 7.05 0.35 -3.75
N MET A 237 6.13 1.28 -3.98
CA MET A 237 6.42 2.71 -4.02
C MET A 237 5.47 3.50 -3.13
N GLY A 238 5.91 4.67 -2.68
CA GLY A 238 5.11 5.62 -1.90
C GLY A 238 5.48 7.07 -2.18
N LEU A 239 4.56 7.99 -1.92
CA LEU A 239 4.81 9.43 -2.02
C LEU A 239 5.08 9.98 -0.62
N ALA A 240 6.24 10.59 -0.43
CA ALA A 240 6.57 11.30 0.79
C ALA A 240 5.78 12.62 0.89
N PRO A 241 5.57 13.20 2.10
CA PRO A 241 4.80 14.44 2.27
C PRO A 241 5.36 15.65 1.51
N ASP A 242 6.65 15.66 1.21
CA ASP A 242 7.30 16.69 0.39
C ASP A 242 7.22 16.42 -1.13
N GLY A 243 6.47 15.41 -1.54
CA GLY A 243 6.27 15.04 -2.93
C GLY A 243 7.39 14.18 -3.54
N ALA A 244 8.38 13.77 -2.77
CA ALA A 244 9.41 12.84 -3.25
C ALA A 244 8.85 11.43 -3.41
N LEU A 245 9.27 10.73 -4.46
CA LEU A 245 8.94 9.33 -4.67
C LEU A 245 9.90 8.44 -3.87
N ILE A 246 9.35 7.59 -3.03
CA ILE A 246 10.09 6.54 -2.32
C ILE A 246 9.92 5.24 -3.10
N VAL A 247 11.02 4.56 -3.40
CA VAL A 247 11.05 3.32 -4.18
C VAL A 247 11.80 2.26 -3.41
N LEU A 248 11.22 1.08 -3.31
CA LEU A 248 11.90 -0.09 -2.76
C LEU A 248 12.64 -0.80 -3.89
N GLU A 249 13.95 -0.85 -3.82
CA GLU A 249 14.82 -1.69 -4.65
C GLU A 249 14.87 -3.07 -3.98
N ASN A 250 14.16 -4.04 -4.55
CA ASN A 250 14.00 -5.37 -3.93
C ASN A 250 15.32 -6.14 -3.89
N GLY A 251 16.12 -6.06 -4.97
CA GLY A 251 17.44 -6.67 -5.01
C GLY A 251 17.41 -8.19 -4.94
N ILE A 252 16.45 -8.84 -5.62
CA ILE A 252 16.31 -10.32 -5.58
C ILE A 252 17.59 -11.04 -5.96
N GLN A 253 18.27 -10.59 -7.02
CA GLN A 253 19.47 -11.26 -7.51
C GLN A 253 20.68 -10.99 -6.60
N SER A 254 20.90 -9.74 -6.25
CA SER A 254 22.05 -9.32 -5.44
C SER A 254 21.91 -9.64 -3.95
N GLY A 255 20.69 -9.75 -3.43
CA GLY A 255 20.41 -9.77 -1.98
C GLY A 255 20.68 -8.42 -1.29
N GLN A 256 20.84 -7.34 -2.07
CA GLN A 256 21.20 -6.00 -1.60
C GLN A 256 20.05 -5.01 -1.80
N GLY A 257 18.93 -5.29 -1.13
CA GLY A 257 17.78 -4.41 -1.18
C GLY A 257 18.05 -3.05 -0.54
N ARG A 258 17.36 -2.02 -1.07
CA ARG A 258 17.52 -0.61 -0.66
C ARG A 258 16.19 0.12 -0.59
N ILE A 259 16.18 1.20 0.16
CA ILE A 259 15.14 2.22 0.11
C ILE A 259 15.72 3.44 -0.59
N LEU A 260 15.09 3.82 -1.69
CA LEU A 260 15.53 4.92 -2.56
C LEU A 260 14.56 6.09 -2.48
N ARG A 261 15.08 7.30 -2.70
CA ARG A 261 14.30 8.54 -2.80
C ARG A 261 14.62 9.25 -4.11
N ILE A 262 13.57 9.66 -4.82
CA ILE A 262 13.65 10.51 -6.00
C ILE A 262 12.96 11.84 -5.64
N PRO A 263 13.72 12.93 -5.41
CA PRO A 263 13.19 14.17 -4.83
C PRO A 263 12.13 14.87 -5.67
N SER A 264 12.24 14.79 -7.00
CA SER A 264 11.37 15.53 -7.92
C SER A 264 10.86 14.60 -9.05
N PRO A 265 9.95 13.64 -8.73
CA PRO A 265 9.54 12.62 -9.71
C PRO A 265 8.76 13.19 -10.91
N LYS A 266 8.23 14.41 -10.80
CA LYS A 266 7.50 15.11 -11.90
C LYS A 266 8.38 16.04 -12.74
N ALA A 267 9.65 16.21 -12.38
CA ALA A 267 10.57 17.04 -13.15
C ALA A 267 10.92 16.40 -14.50
N ALA A 268 11.21 17.22 -15.49
CA ALA A 268 11.77 16.73 -16.74
C ALA A 268 13.29 16.46 -16.62
N GLY A 269 13.79 15.56 -17.46
CA GLY A 269 15.21 15.25 -17.55
C GLY A 269 15.68 14.16 -16.59
N MET A 270 16.97 14.18 -16.29
CA MET A 270 17.61 13.15 -15.45
C MET A 270 17.24 13.34 -13.98
N HIS A 271 16.65 12.31 -13.39
CA HIS A 271 16.32 12.32 -11.97
C HIS A 271 17.53 11.92 -11.12
N ARG A 272 17.61 12.47 -9.92
CA ARG A 272 18.56 12.06 -8.89
C ARG A 272 17.98 10.91 -8.09
N ILE A 273 18.81 9.92 -7.75
CA ILE A 273 18.49 8.85 -6.80
C ILE A 273 19.31 9.09 -5.53
N GLU A 274 18.64 9.13 -4.40
CA GLU A 274 19.23 9.15 -3.06
C GLU A 274 18.98 7.81 -2.40
N VAL A 275 20.01 7.22 -1.76
CA VAL A 275 19.87 5.99 -1.00
C VAL A 275 19.57 6.37 0.45
N LEU A 276 18.41 5.98 0.96
CA LEU A 276 18.00 6.24 2.34
C LEU A 276 18.44 5.11 3.28
N ARG A 277 18.42 3.88 2.79
CA ARG A 277 18.81 2.68 3.54
C ARG A 277 19.33 1.61 2.60
N GLU A 278 20.34 0.87 3.05
CA GLU A 278 20.91 -0.30 2.40
C GLU A 278 20.84 -1.53 3.32
N GLY A 279 21.24 -2.69 2.79
CA GLY A 279 21.38 -3.92 3.55
C GLY A 279 20.04 -4.55 3.97
N MET A 280 19.01 -4.36 3.15
CA MET A 280 17.74 -5.05 3.29
C MET A 280 17.69 -6.26 2.34
N GLU A 281 16.91 -7.28 2.71
CA GLU A 281 16.67 -8.41 1.83
C GLU A 281 15.21 -8.44 1.38
N SER A 282 14.99 -8.15 0.11
CA SER A 282 13.67 -8.09 -0.49
C SER A 282 12.69 -7.16 0.28
N PRO A 283 12.97 -5.85 0.40
CA PRO A 283 11.96 -4.90 0.81
C PRO A 283 10.89 -4.82 -0.30
N VAL A 284 9.62 -5.03 0.05
CA VAL A 284 8.57 -5.28 -0.96
C VAL A 284 7.46 -4.26 -0.97
N ASN A 285 7.02 -3.77 0.19
CA ASN A 285 5.92 -2.81 0.25
C ASN A 285 6.10 -1.82 1.39
N LEU A 286 5.45 -0.66 1.28
CA LEU A 286 5.55 0.39 2.29
C LEU A 286 4.25 1.18 2.44
N THR A 287 4.12 1.80 3.60
CA THR A 287 3.15 2.86 3.86
C THR A 287 3.85 4.04 4.52
N ILE A 288 3.44 5.26 4.20
CA ILE A 288 4.09 6.49 4.68
C ILE A 288 3.04 7.33 5.40
N THR A 289 3.38 7.81 6.59
CA THR A 289 2.51 8.71 7.34
C THR A 289 2.59 10.14 6.81
N PRO A 290 1.58 10.99 7.08
CA PRO A 290 1.64 12.42 6.75
C PRO A 290 2.82 13.16 7.39
N GLN A 291 3.40 12.63 8.46
CA GLN A 291 4.57 13.18 9.16
C GLN A 291 5.91 12.69 8.58
N GLY A 292 5.88 11.89 7.51
CA GLY A 292 7.09 11.38 6.86
C GLY A 292 7.72 10.18 7.57
N CYS A 293 6.93 9.35 8.22
CA CYS A 293 7.40 8.08 8.77
C CYS A 293 7.04 6.95 7.80
N ALA A 294 8.02 6.24 7.28
CA ALA A 294 7.83 5.08 6.44
C ALA A 294 7.83 3.79 7.28
N PHE A 295 6.88 2.91 6.98
CA PHE A 295 6.83 1.53 7.47
C PHE A 295 7.01 0.61 6.28
N VAL A 296 8.01 -0.28 6.35
CA VAL A 296 8.44 -1.11 5.22
C VAL A 296 8.40 -2.58 5.64
N SER A 297 7.81 -3.43 4.79
CA SER A 297 7.87 -4.88 4.92
C SER A 297 9.10 -5.43 4.21
N GLU A 298 9.89 -6.26 4.91
CA GLU A 298 11.01 -7.01 4.37
C GLU A 298 10.59 -8.47 4.23
N SER A 299 10.41 -8.92 2.98
CA SER A 299 9.85 -10.25 2.71
C SER A 299 10.88 -11.37 2.82
N ARG A 300 12.17 -11.10 2.58
CA ARG A 300 13.27 -12.07 2.60
C ARG A 300 12.98 -13.32 1.79
N ILE A 301 12.45 -13.14 0.58
CA ILE A 301 11.83 -14.20 -0.21
C ILE A 301 12.81 -14.90 -1.20
N ARG A 302 14.06 -14.44 -1.28
CA ARG A 302 15.05 -14.94 -2.25
C ARG A 302 15.14 -16.47 -2.29
N HIS A 303 15.24 -17.13 -1.13
CA HIS A 303 15.33 -18.57 -1.02
C HIS A 303 14.14 -19.35 -1.60
N ARG A 304 13.01 -18.66 -1.82
CA ARG A 304 11.83 -19.25 -2.49
C ARG A 304 11.82 -19.02 -4.00
N LEU A 305 12.56 -18.04 -4.47
CA LEU A 305 12.52 -17.59 -5.86
C LEU A 305 13.79 -17.97 -6.64
N LEU A 306 14.92 -18.15 -5.94
CA LEU A 306 16.21 -18.43 -6.56
C LEU A 306 16.73 -19.79 -6.11
N PRO A 307 17.07 -20.70 -7.05
CA PRO A 307 17.76 -21.95 -6.72
C PRO A 307 19.11 -21.70 -6.04
N GLY A 308 19.47 -22.54 -5.08
CA GLY A 308 20.74 -22.44 -4.33
C GLY A 308 20.69 -21.53 -3.11
N HIS A 309 19.53 -20.94 -2.81
CA HIS A 309 19.31 -20.06 -1.65
C HIS A 309 18.38 -20.68 -0.58
N GLU A 310 18.09 -21.98 -0.66
CA GLU A 310 17.14 -22.69 0.19
C GLU A 310 17.51 -22.65 1.67
N SER A 311 18.80 -22.47 1.98
CA SER A 311 19.31 -22.35 3.36
C SER A 311 19.16 -20.94 3.96
N GLU A 312 18.76 -19.94 3.18
CA GLU A 312 18.65 -18.54 3.62
C GLU A 312 17.28 -18.23 4.30
N VAL A 313 16.53 -19.26 4.65
CA VAL A 313 15.24 -19.09 5.35
C VAL A 313 15.47 -18.36 6.66
N PRO A 314 14.81 -17.21 6.89
CA PRO A 314 15.02 -16.44 8.11
C PRO A 314 14.30 -17.08 9.30
N ASP A 315 14.89 -16.97 10.49
CA ASP A 315 14.27 -17.40 11.76
C ASP A 315 13.04 -16.55 12.11
N SER A 316 13.02 -15.30 11.67
CA SER A 316 11.93 -14.37 11.93
C SER A 316 11.85 -13.29 10.84
N PHE A 317 10.66 -12.74 10.66
CA PHE A 317 10.40 -11.65 9.73
C PHE A 317 10.18 -10.34 10.47
N ARG A 318 10.50 -9.22 9.81
CA ARG A 318 10.46 -7.89 10.44
C ARG A 318 9.79 -6.87 9.53
N LEU A 319 9.26 -5.84 10.19
CA LEU A 319 8.91 -4.56 9.58
C LEU A 319 9.93 -3.54 10.04
N TYR A 320 10.25 -2.60 9.18
CA TYR A 320 11.11 -1.48 9.52
C TYR A 320 10.31 -0.20 9.55
N GLN A 321 10.64 0.64 10.52
CA GLN A 321 10.17 2.03 10.62
C GLN A 321 11.36 2.94 10.44
N LEU A 322 11.23 3.97 9.60
CA LEU A 322 12.30 4.94 9.40
C LEU A 322 11.74 6.35 9.12
N PRO A 323 12.40 7.39 9.64
CA PRO A 323 12.08 8.76 9.26
C PRO A 323 12.56 9.03 7.84
N LEU A 324 11.70 9.66 7.03
CA LEU A 324 12.09 10.14 5.72
C LEU A 324 12.68 11.55 5.85
N PRO A 325 13.80 11.84 5.15
CA PRO A 325 14.30 13.20 5.07
C PRO A 325 13.32 14.03 4.24
N LEU A 326 12.61 14.94 4.89
CA LEU A 326 11.71 15.88 4.22
C LEU A 326 12.49 17.14 3.86
N THR A 327 12.44 17.53 2.61
CA THR A 327 12.91 18.85 2.19
C THR A 327 11.80 19.87 2.46
N ALA A 328 12.16 21.07 2.91
CA ALA A 328 11.18 22.16 3.02
C ALA A 328 10.50 22.33 1.66
N ALA A 329 9.17 22.44 1.65
CA ALA A 329 8.42 22.75 0.43
C ALA A 329 8.96 24.05 -0.15
N GLN A 330 9.45 24.01 -1.40
CA GLN A 330 9.90 25.18 -2.14
C GLN A 330 8.71 25.96 -2.68
#